data_84a08a622e2225feedb7b0d65e83675b
#
_entry.id   84a08a622e2225feedb7b0d65e83675b
#
_cell.length_a   1.000
_cell.length_b   1.000
_cell.length_c   1.000
_cell.angle_alpha   90.00
_cell.angle_beta   90.00
_cell.angle_gamma   90.00
#
_symmetry.space_group_name_H-M   'P 1'
#
loop_
_entity.id
_entity.type
_entity.pdbx_description
1 polymer ?
#
loop_
_entity_poly.entity_id
_entity_poly.type
_entity_poly.pdbx_seq_one_letter_code
_entity_poly.pdbx_strand_id
1 'polypeptide(L)'
;MSAPESRFVKACKLQAVDRTPVWFMRQAGRYMPEYRAVRKQYSLIEICKKPEVAADVTITAAEALRVDAAIIFADLLLPLEVMGLPFHFSAGEGPVIEKPVRTKEDINILRTDRAADLGTFPTQYALSASILASVCRSLAFVAHRSHLPVI
;
A
#
# COMPACT_ATOMS: atom_id res chain seq x y z
N MET A 1 14.11 12.62 -23.76
CA MET A 1 12.87 12.12 -24.39
C MET A 1 12.00 11.59 -23.25
N SER A 2 10.79 12.10 -23.08
CA SER A 2 9.83 11.55 -22.10
C SER A 2 9.43 10.13 -22.51
N ALA A 3 9.34 9.21 -21.52
CA ALA A 3 8.84 7.87 -21.78
C ALA A 3 7.42 7.94 -22.42
N PRO A 4 7.09 7.04 -23.33
CA PRO A 4 5.74 7.01 -23.93
C PRO A 4 4.70 6.86 -22.84
N GLU A 5 3.63 7.65 -22.92
CA GLU A 5 2.55 7.63 -21.96
C GLU A 5 1.87 6.24 -21.93
N SER A 6 1.71 5.68 -20.73
CA SER A 6 1.15 4.33 -20.59
C SER A 6 -0.32 4.26 -21.03
N ARG A 7 -0.76 3.08 -21.44
CA ARG A 7 -2.16 2.79 -21.79
C ARG A 7 -3.12 3.21 -20.69
N PHE A 8 -2.78 2.90 -19.43
CA PHE A 8 -3.61 3.27 -18.27
C PHE A 8 -3.80 4.78 -18.16
N VAL A 9 -2.70 5.55 -18.24
CA VAL A 9 -2.75 7.02 -18.17
C VAL A 9 -3.54 7.62 -19.34
N LYS A 10 -3.36 7.10 -20.56
CA LYS A 10 -4.15 7.51 -21.73
C LYS A 10 -5.65 7.29 -21.49
N ALA A 11 -6.04 6.11 -20.99
CA ALA A 11 -7.44 5.82 -20.70
C ALA A 11 -8.01 6.75 -19.62
N CYS A 12 -7.27 7.07 -18.57
CA CYS A 12 -7.68 8.05 -17.56
C CYS A 12 -7.89 9.45 -18.13
N LYS A 13 -7.18 9.79 -19.21
CA LYS A 13 -7.32 11.06 -19.94
C LYS A 13 -8.34 11.00 -21.08
N LEU A 14 -9.12 9.93 -21.17
CA LEU A 14 -10.09 9.70 -22.24
C LEU A 14 -9.47 9.71 -23.66
N GLN A 15 -8.20 9.36 -23.76
CA GLN A 15 -7.48 9.23 -25.03
C GLN A 15 -7.65 7.82 -25.61
N ALA A 16 -7.49 7.68 -26.93
CA ALA A 16 -7.57 6.39 -27.59
C ALA A 16 -6.48 5.43 -27.10
N VAL A 17 -6.87 4.21 -26.80
CA VAL A 17 -6.02 3.10 -26.39
C VAL A 17 -6.26 1.89 -27.28
N ASP A 18 -5.24 1.04 -27.40
CA ASP A 18 -5.30 -0.20 -28.21
C ASP A 18 -6.23 -1.26 -27.58
N ARG A 19 -6.37 -1.26 -26.25
CA ARG A 19 -7.26 -2.14 -25.50
C ARG A 19 -7.58 -1.53 -24.13
N THR A 20 -8.61 -2.02 -23.47
CA THR A 20 -8.93 -1.63 -22.09
C THR A 20 -7.77 -1.99 -21.16
N PRO A 21 -7.22 -1.03 -20.37
CA PRO A 21 -6.20 -1.33 -19.39
C PRO A 21 -6.76 -2.20 -18.25
N VAL A 22 -5.92 -3.11 -17.76
CA VAL A 22 -6.29 -4.06 -16.69
C VAL A 22 -5.35 -3.92 -15.52
N TRP A 23 -5.91 -3.92 -14.33
CA TRP A 23 -5.22 -4.02 -13.04
C TRP A 23 -6.10 -4.79 -12.05
N PHE A 24 -5.49 -5.28 -10.96
CA PHE A 24 -6.21 -6.00 -9.92
C PHE A 24 -6.04 -5.31 -8.59
N MET A 25 -7.13 -5.17 -7.82
CA MET A 25 -7.09 -4.59 -6.47
C MET A 25 -6.12 -5.33 -5.54
N ARG A 26 -5.96 -6.65 -5.72
CA ARG A 26 -5.02 -7.48 -4.99
C ARG A 26 -4.08 -8.18 -5.95
N GLN A 27 -2.99 -7.51 -6.31
CA GLN A 27 -1.98 -8.07 -7.21
C GLN A 27 -1.05 -9.02 -6.47
N ALA A 28 -0.39 -8.60 -5.40
CA ALA A 28 0.39 -9.47 -4.54
C ALA A 28 -0.52 -10.25 -3.56
N GLY A 29 -0.24 -11.53 -3.37
CA GLY A 29 -1.03 -12.35 -2.47
C GLY A 29 -0.44 -13.74 -2.21
N ARG A 30 -1.02 -14.47 -1.27
CA ARG A 30 -0.57 -15.81 -0.85
C ARG A 30 -0.61 -16.88 -1.95
N TYR A 31 -1.27 -16.60 -3.07
CA TYR A 31 -1.23 -17.46 -4.26
C TYR A 31 0.13 -17.39 -4.98
N MET A 32 0.91 -16.32 -4.80
CA MET A 32 2.23 -16.15 -5.41
C MET A 32 3.34 -16.76 -4.55
N PRO A 33 4.21 -17.62 -5.10
CA PRO A 33 5.35 -18.17 -4.38
C PRO A 33 6.34 -17.11 -3.94
N GLU A 34 6.57 -16.07 -4.74
CA GLU A 34 7.45 -14.93 -4.44
C GLU A 34 6.96 -14.17 -3.20
N TYR A 35 5.67 -13.87 -3.15
CA TYR A 35 5.08 -13.22 -1.98
C TYR A 35 5.16 -14.11 -0.73
N ARG A 36 4.94 -15.42 -0.85
CA ARG A 36 5.11 -16.34 0.28
C ARG A 36 6.55 -16.37 0.81
N ALA A 37 7.56 -16.23 -0.07
CA ALA A 37 8.95 -16.14 0.35
C ALA A 37 9.23 -14.90 1.17
N VAL A 38 8.70 -13.74 0.76
CA VAL A 38 8.79 -12.48 1.53
C VAL A 38 8.07 -12.62 2.87
N ARG A 39 6.89 -13.25 2.90
CA ARG A 39 6.10 -13.47 4.12
C ARG A 39 6.74 -14.40 5.15
N LYS A 40 7.71 -15.20 4.78
CA LYS A 40 8.52 -15.99 5.72
C LYS A 40 9.51 -15.12 6.51
N GLN A 41 9.89 -13.98 5.97
CA GLN A 41 10.89 -13.07 6.55
C GLN A 41 10.24 -11.87 7.25
N TYR A 42 9.10 -11.41 6.75
CA TYR A 42 8.43 -10.20 7.21
C TYR A 42 6.95 -10.45 7.49
N SER A 43 6.44 -9.86 8.56
CA SER A 43 5.00 -9.75 8.81
C SER A 43 4.35 -8.84 7.77
N LEU A 44 3.01 -8.87 7.65
CA LEU A 44 2.26 -8.00 6.74
C LEU A 44 2.57 -6.51 7.01
N ILE A 45 2.55 -6.14 8.29
CA ILE A 45 2.78 -4.76 8.72
C ILE A 45 4.22 -4.33 8.43
N GLU A 46 5.20 -5.20 8.65
CA GLU A 46 6.59 -4.88 8.32
C GLU A 46 6.81 -4.66 6.83
N ILE A 47 6.18 -5.47 5.97
CA ILE A 47 6.23 -5.25 4.51
C ILE A 47 5.68 -3.85 4.18
N CYS A 48 4.52 -3.50 4.71
CA CYS A 48 3.92 -2.19 4.45
C CYS A 48 4.76 -1.01 4.97
N LYS A 49 5.50 -1.21 6.07
CA LYS A 49 6.35 -0.18 6.70
C LYS A 49 7.76 -0.08 6.12
N LYS A 50 8.17 -1.02 5.28
CA LYS A 50 9.49 -1.04 4.62
C LYS A 50 9.35 -0.71 3.13
N PRO A 51 9.72 0.53 2.70
CA PRO A 51 9.48 1.00 1.33
C PRO A 51 10.07 0.10 0.25
N GLU A 52 11.27 -0.38 0.49
CA GLU A 52 12.00 -1.22 -0.46
C GLU A 52 11.29 -2.57 -0.65
N VAL A 53 10.86 -3.18 0.47
CA VAL A 53 10.15 -4.47 0.45
C VAL A 53 8.76 -4.31 -0.18
N ALA A 54 8.04 -3.22 0.16
CA ALA A 54 6.74 -2.92 -0.45
C ALA A 54 6.87 -2.70 -1.96
N ALA A 55 7.92 -1.98 -2.39
CA ALA A 55 8.20 -1.77 -3.80
C ALA A 55 8.50 -3.08 -4.54
N ASP A 56 9.38 -3.92 -3.97
CA ASP A 56 9.73 -5.21 -4.57
C ASP A 56 8.51 -6.13 -4.70
N VAL A 57 7.68 -6.22 -3.67
CA VAL A 57 6.42 -6.99 -3.70
C VAL A 57 5.48 -6.45 -4.78
N THR A 58 5.37 -5.13 -4.89
CA THR A 58 4.50 -4.45 -5.87
C THR A 58 4.97 -4.73 -7.30
N ILE A 59 6.26 -4.53 -7.58
CA ILE A 59 6.85 -4.73 -8.91
C ILE A 59 6.74 -6.18 -9.33
N THR A 60 7.18 -7.11 -8.47
CA THR A 60 7.13 -8.55 -8.74
C THR A 60 5.72 -9.00 -9.09
N ALA A 61 4.71 -8.53 -8.36
CA ALA A 61 3.33 -8.88 -8.65
C ALA A 61 2.84 -8.28 -9.97
N ALA A 62 3.13 -7.02 -10.24
CA ALA A 62 2.70 -6.35 -11.47
C ALA A 62 3.32 -6.98 -12.73
N GLU A 63 4.61 -7.34 -12.66
CA GLU A 63 5.33 -7.99 -13.75
C GLU A 63 4.82 -9.42 -14.00
N ALA A 64 4.65 -10.21 -12.93
CA ALA A 64 4.15 -11.58 -13.05
C ALA A 64 2.74 -11.65 -13.65
N LEU A 65 1.89 -10.68 -13.29
CA LEU A 65 0.50 -10.61 -13.78
C LEU A 65 0.37 -9.85 -15.12
N ARG A 66 1.42 -9.17 -15.57
CA ARG A 66 1.44 -8.35 -16.80
C ARG A 66 0.27 -7.35 -16.86
N VAL A 67 0.02 -6.68 -15.74
CA VAL A 67 -1.04 -5.66 -15.62
C VAL A 67 -0.58 -4.31 -16.15
N ASP A 68 -1.55 -3.43 -16.44
CA ASP A 68 -1.29 -2.10 -17.00
C ASP A 68 -1.05 -1.02 -15.93
N ALA A 69 -1.22 -1.35 -14.65
CA ALA A 69 -0.92 -0.48 -13.52
C ALA A 69 -0.47 -1.31 -12.30
N ALA A 70 0.45 -0.77 -11.53
CA ALA A 70 0.93 -1.37 -10.29
C ALA A 70 0.22 -0.74 -9.10
N ILE A 71 -0.30 -1.57 -8.19
CA ILE A 71 -0.90 -1.13 -6.91
C ILE A 71 0.15 -1.28 -5.82
N ILE A 72 0.46 -0.18 -5.14
CA ILE A 72 1.39 -0.22 -3.99
C ILE A 72 0.87 -1.19 -2.94
N PHE A 73 1.75 -2.08 -2.51
CA PHE A 73 1.43 -3.03 -1.45
C PHE A 73 1.26 -2.31 -0.12
N ALA A 74 0.03 -2.29 0.41
CA ALA A 74 -0.33 -1.65 1.65
C ALA A 74 -1.52 -2.36 2.32
N ASP A 75 -1.86 -1.96 3.55
CA ASP A 75 -3.05 -2.41 4.27
C ASP A 75 -3.92 -1.22 4.68
N LEU A 76 -5.24 -1.37 4.56
CA LEU A 76 -6.21 -0.31 4.85
C LEU A 76 -6.29 0.05 6.33
N LEU A 77 -5.83 -0.83 7.22
CA LEU A 77 -5.93 -0.63 8.66
C LEU A 77 -4.76 0.18 9.24
N LEU A 78 -3.70 0.42 8.46
CA LEU A 78 -2.54 1.18 8.94
C LEU A 78 -2.90 2.56 9.54
N PRO A 79 -3.87 3.32 9.02
CA PRO A 79 -4.31 4.57 9.64
C PRO A 79 -4.86 4.41 11.05
N LEU A 80 -5.39 3.24 11.42
CA LEU A 80 -5.96 3.02 12.75
C LEU A 80 -4.93 3.15 13.86
N GLU A 81 -3.68 2.75 13.64
CA GLU A 81 -2.60 2.94 14.63
C GLU A 81 -2.43 4.42 14.96
N VAL A 82 -2.50 5.28 13.96
CA VAL A 82 -2.37 6.74 14.08
C VAL A 82 -3.53 7.33 14.85
N MET A 83 -4.73 6.78 14.61
CA MET A 83 -5.95 7.19 15.30
C MET A 83 -5.98 6.71 16.76
N GLY A 84 -5.00 5.90 17.20
CA GLY A 84 -4.96 5.37 18.55
C GLY A 84 -5.73 4.06 18.73
N LEU A 85 -6.04 3.36 17.65
CA LEU A 85 -6.66 2.04 17.65
C LEU A 85 -5.60 0.97 17.29
N PRO A 86 -4.87 0.44 18.27
CA PRO A 86 -3.89 -0.60 18.00
C PRO A 86 -4.59 -1.88 17.51
N PHE A 87 -3.97 -2.52 16.54
CA PHE A 87 -4.43 -3.78 15.99
C PHE A 87 -3.26 -4.71 15.67
N HIS A 88 -3.54 -5.98 15.59
CA HIS A 88 -2.58 -7.00 15.15
C HIS A 88 -3.26 -8.03 14.26
N PHE A 89 -2.48 -8.82 13.53
CA PHE A 89 -2.99 -9.92 12.73
C PHE A 89 -2.77 -11.24 13.46
N SER A 90 -3.87 -11.90 13.81
CA SER A 90 -3.85 -13.25 14.37
C SER A 90 -3.79 -14.29 13.26
N ALA A 91 -3.06 -15.38 13.50
CA ALA A 91 -2.97 -16.48 12.55
C ALA A 91 -4.34 -17.14 12.35
N GLY A 92 -4.86 -17.05 11.12
CA GLY A 92 -6.15 -17.65 10.75
C GLY A 92 -7.40 -16.79 10.99
N GLU A 93 -7.33 -15.74 11.81
CA GLU A 93 -8.49 -14.92 12.18
C GLU A 93 -8.54 -13.55 11.49
N GLY A 94 -7.43 -13.10 10.91
CA GLY A 94 -7.34 -11.78 10.29
C GLY A 94 -6.95 -10.68 11.28
N PRO A 95 -7.35 -9.42 11.04
CA PRO A 95 -7.02 -8.30 11.92
C PRO A 95 -7.89 -8.32 13.19
N VAL A 96 -7.24 -8.15 14.33
CA VAL A 96 -7.88 -8.01 15.64
C VAL A 96 -7.59 -6.60 16.17
N ILE A 97 -8.65 -5.83 16.42
CA ILE A 97 -8.56 -4.51 17.05
C ILE A 97 -8.71 -4.73 18.56
N GLU A 98 -7.66 -4.38 19.33
CA GLU A 98 -7.62 -4.64 20.77
C GLU A 98 -8.75 -3.95 21.54
N LYS A 99 -9.05 -2.71 21.14
CA LYS A 99 -10.13 -1.90 21.74
C LYS A 99 -11.04 -1.36 20.64
N PRO A 100 -11.99 -2.17 20.16
CA PRO A 100 -12.90 -1.73 19.11
C PRO A 100 -13.83 -0.62 19.61
N VAL A 101 -14.11 0.35 18.75
CA VAL A 101 -15.07 1.44 19.01
C VAL A 101 -16.49 0.85 19.13
N ARG A 102 -17.14 1.09 20.26
CA ARG A 102 -18.50 0.59 20.56
C ARG A 102 -19.44 1.67 21.08
N THR A 103 -18.90 2.73 21.65
CA THR A 103 -19.66 3.81 22.30
C THR A 103 -19.29 5.18 21.71
N LYS A 104 -20.06 6.21 22.04
CA LYS A 104 -19.73 7.59 21.68
C LYS A 104 -18.46 8.08 22.37
N GLU A 105 -18.20 7.62 23.56
CA GLU A 105 -17.02 7.91 24.35
C GLU A 105 -15.77 7.36 23.64
N ASP A 106 -15.86 6.16 23.07
CA ASP A 106 -14.75 5.58 22.28
C ASP A 106 -14.44 6.42 21.05
N ILE A 107 -15.45 7.04 20.42
CA ILE A 107 -15.25 7.94 19.28
C ILE A 107 -14.47 9.17 19.69
N ASN A 108 -14.77 9.73 20.87
CA ASN A 108 -14.16 10.97 21.35
C ASN A 108 -12.66 10.82 21.67
N ILE A 109 -12.18 9.62 21.91
CA ILE A 109 -10.76 9.35 22.16
C ILE A 109 -9.95 9.11 20.88
N LEU A 110 -10.61 8.99 19.71
CA LEU A 110 -9.92 8.85 18.46
C LEU A 110 -9.15 10.12 18.09
N ARG A 111 -7.92 9.95 17.69
CA ARG A 111 -7.06 11.05 17.26
C ARG A 111 -7.34 11.44 15.82
N THR A 112 -8.38 12.26 15.60
CA THR A 112 -8.73 12.77 14.27
C THR A 112 -7.95 14.03 13.90
N ASP A 113 -7.46 14.77 14.89
CA ASP A 113 -6.57 15.93 14.76
C ASP A 113 -5.21 15.57 14.13
N ARG A 114 -4.79 14.32 14.28
CA ARG A 114 -3.57 13.76 13.68
C ARG A 114 -3.73 13.23 12.26
N ALA A 115 -4.91 13.35 11.67
CA ALA A 115 -5.05 13.02 10.25
C ALA A 115 -4.15 13.90 9.36
N ALA A 116 -3.85 15.14 9.77
CA ALA A 116 -2.85 15.99 9.13
C ALA A 116 -1.41 15.53 9.42
N ASP A 117 -1.15 14.88 10.56
CA ASP A 117 0.13 14.31 10.94
C ASP A 117 0.44 12.99 10.23
N LEU A 118 -0.53 12.50 9.43
CA LEU A 118 -0.26 11.46 8.44
C LEU A 118 0.96 11.82 7.57
N GLY A 119 1.34 13.06 7.44
CA GLY A 119 2.57 13.54 6.81
C GLY A 119 3.79 13.74 7.72
N THR A 120 3.62 13.87 9.04
CA THR A 120 4.69 14.30 9.97
C THR A 120 4.99 13.33 11.11
N PHE A 121 4.55 12.07 10.98
CA PHE A 121 4.65 11.07 12.04
C PHE A 121 6.10 10.78 12.43
N PRO A 122 6.44 10.76 13.75
CA PRO A 122 7.77 10.34 14.19
C PRO A 122 8.10 8.95 13.66
N THR A 123 9.35 8.70 13.41
CA THR A 123 9.89 7.54 12.68
C THR A 123 9.45 6.16 13.19
N GLN A 124 9.00 6.04 14.40
CA GLN A 124 8.45 4.78 14.93
C GLN A 124 6.96 4.58 14.65
N TYR A 125 6.25 5.66 14.31
CA TYR A 125 4.86 5.69 13.86
C TYR A 125 4.70 6.56 12.62
N ALA A 126 5.80 6.87 12.01
CA ALA A 126 5.85 7.61 10.76
C ALA A 126 5.05 6.89 9.68
N LEU A 127 3.91 6.30 10.14
CA LEU A 127 3.03 5.56 9.28
C LEU A 127 2.48 6.47 8.23
N SER A 128 2.35 7.72 8.53
CA SER A 128 1.77 8.61 7.58
C SER A 128 2.79 9.47 6.86
N ALA A 129 3.79 10.04 7.52
CA ALA A 129 4.92 10.58 6.77
C ALA A 129 5.76 9.47 6.20
N SER A 130 5.88 8.30 6.80
CA SER A 130 6.56 7.20 6.18
C SER A 130 5.64 6.26 5.43
N ILE A 131 4.32 6.23 5.60
CA ILE A 131 3.46 5.71 4.52
C ILE A 131 3.44 6.72 3.38
N LEU A 132 3.25 7.99 3.58
CA LEU A 132 3.32 8.94 2.47
C LEU A 132 4.75 9.08 1.96
N ALA A 133 5.77 9.17 2.78
CA ALA A 133 7.17 9.13 2.35
C ALA A 133 7.65 7.73 2.00
N SER A 134 7.03 6.66 2.50
CA SER A 134 7.24 5.28 2.07
C SER A 134 6.44 4.96 0.82
N VAL A 135 5.23 5.46 0.71
CA VAL A 135 4.44 5.47 -0.53
C VAL A 135 5.15 6.34 -1.55
N CYS A 136 5.60 7.54 -1.25
CA CYS A 136 6.37 8.37 -2.17
C CYS A 136 7.73 7.75 -2.51
N ARG A 137 8.43 7.12 -1.56
CA ARG A 137 9.67 6.38 -1.84
C ARG A 137 9.38 5.11 -2.62
N SER A 138 8.36 4.34 -2.26
CA SER A 138 7.96 3.15 -3.02
C SER A 138 7.45 3.53 -4.41
N LEU A 139 6.72 4.62 -4.57
CA LEU A 139 6.33 5.20 -5.84
C LEU A 139 7.56 5.59 -6.66
N ALA A 140 8.55 6.22 -6.05
CA ALA A 140 9.81 6.58 -6.71
C ALA A 140 10.61 5.32 -7.10
N PHE A 141 10.70 4.31 -6.23
CA PHE A 141 11.33 3.03 -6.54
C PHE A 141 10.61 2.28 -7.65
N VAL A 142 9.28 2.21 -7.60
CA VAL A 142 8.48 1.54 -8.62
C VAL A 142 8.54 2.32 -9.94
N ALA A 143 8.40 3.64 -9.91
CA ALA A 143 8.48 4.49 -11.09
C ALA A 143 9.86 4.44 -11.76
N HIS A 144 10.93 4.28 -10.98
CA HIS A 144 12.28 4.15 -11.50
C HIS A 144 12.58 2.76 -12.09
N ARG A 145 12.00 1.70 -11.54
CA ARG A 145 12.26 0.30 -11.89
C ARG A 145 11.21 -0.34 -12.80
N SER A 146 10.02 0.23 -12.88
CA SER A 146 8.95 -0.23 -13.77
C SER A 146 8.51 0.88 -14.69
N HIS A 147 8.12 0.53 -15.92
CA HIS A 147 7.49 1.46 -16.85
C HIS A 147 5.97 1.56 -16.66
N LEU A 148 5.46 0.99 -15.56
CA LEU A 148 4.04 0.96 -15.24
C LEU A 148 3.66 2.19 -14.42
N PRO A 149 2.47 2.76 -14.63
CA PRO A 149 1.91 3.75 -13.73
C PRO A 149 1.63 3.09 -12.38
N VAL A 150 1.89 3.82 -11.30
CA VAL A 150 1.65 3.38 -9.94
C VAL A 150 0.39 4.06 -9.43
N ILE A 151 -0.48 3.28 -8.79
CA ILE A 151 -1.73 3.71 -8.18
C ILE A 151 -1.61 3.53 -6.66
#